data_7ee1961c1b39fbcd7c0d9a56325daf05
#
_entry.id   7ee1961c1b39fbcd7c0d9a56325daf05
#
_cell.length_a   1.000
_cell.length_b   1.000
_cell.length_c   1.000
_cell.angle_alpha   90.00
_cell.angle_beta   90.00
_cell.angle_gamma   90.00
#
_symmetry.space_group_name_H-M   'P 1'
#
loop_
_entity.id
_entity.type
_entity.pdbx_description
1 polymer ?
#
loop_
_entity_poly.entity_id
_entity_poly.type
_entity_poly.pdbx_seq_one_letter_code
_entity_poly.pdbx_strand_id
1 'polypeptide(L)'
;MSSSEIRTTFLIRSLWTRKTITLVLNLTLISLMTLSSCTEDKWAVDVSKVSLPSDFSVRNFNREIQNLSENDSSSLIQLRNNYNLFLTDYCENILKIGSSQSIETVDKIRSFVAHPDTKETLLAIDSTSGNAEFLRKVSLDLENGFKRLHVFMPDEIIPEVIWMNSGFNFAIYPRDEFVAVGLEWFLGPEHPILKLLPPDRFPKYQQLRMHPDLMAADAMKGWMLVHFVNKGYTGEKCIDDILYWGKVLWLLGKCMPEKYEHVLMDWTPEDLEWAKANETAIWLELQPANVLFETNRTVFHRWLTDGPFTKFGSIPQESPDRLGVWMGLKIVENFMEQNPDTSAEQLFSEVDYIPFLKSYRPER
;
A
#
# COMPACT_ATOMS: atom_id res chain seq x y z
N MET A 1 -80.38 30.71 9.99
CA MET A 1 -79.47 29.59 9.66
C MET A 1 -79.66 28.53 10.70
N SER A 2 -80.06 27.34 10.33
CA SER A 2 -80.38 26.25 11.25
C SER A 2 -79.10 25.57 11.80
N SER A 3 -79.18 25.02 12.98
CA SER A 3 -78.11 24.33 13.68
C SER A 3 -77.51 23.14 12.89
N SER A 4 -78.24 22.64 11.85
CA SER A 4 -77.82 21.57 10.96
C SER A 4 -76.78 22.00 9.88
N GLU A 5 -76.91 23.23 9.35
CA GLU A 5 -75.96 23.76 8.34
C GLU A 5 -74.59 24.06 8.88
N ILE A 6 -74.49 24.51 10.16
CA ILE A 6 -73.23 24.78 10.81
C ILE A 6 -72.44 23.50 11.10
N ARG A 7 -73.13 22.37 11.44
CA ARG A 7 -72.50 21.08 11.66
C ARG A 7 -71.93 20.44 10.39
N THR A 8 -72.62 20.57 9.28
CA THR A 8 -72.20 20.00 8.01
C THR A 8 -70.98 20.74 7.44
N THR A 9 -70.90 22.07 7.58
CA THR A 9 -69.77 22.87 7.13
C THR A 9 -68.53 22.63 7.96
N PHE A 10 -68.65 22.35 9.24
CA PHE A 10 -67.52 22.02 10.13
C PHE A 10 -66.95 20.60 9.84
N LEU A 11 -67.79 19.64 9.54
CA LEU A 11 -67.40 18.27 9.18
C LEU A 11 -66.69 18.20 7.82
N ILE A 12 -67.16 18.95 6.86
CA ILE A 12 -66.50 19.00 5.50
C ILE A 12 -65.15 19.70 5.58
N ARG A 13 -64.98 20.77 6.37
CA ARG A 13 -63.68 21.43 6.59
C ARG A 13 -62.69 20.52 7.34
N SER A 14 -63.13 19.72 8.33
CA SER A 14 -62.26 18.82 9.06
C SER A 14 -61.77 17.60 8.22
N LEU A 15 -62.59 17.15 7.30
CA LEU A 15 -62.27 16.08 6.37
C LEU A 15 -61.28 16.56 5.25
N TRP A 16 -61.44 17.80 4.82
CA TRP A 16 -60.51 18.41 3.84
C TRP A 16 -59.11 18.67 4.43
N THR A 17 -59.04 19.18 5.64
CA THR A 17 -57.77 19.41 6.33
C THR A 17 -57.05 18.11 6.65
N ARG A 18 -57.77 17.03 7.03
CA ARG A 18 -57.15 15.70 7.23
C ARG A 18 -56.60 15.10 5.96
N LYS A 19 -57.34 15.18 4.83
CA LYS A 19 -56.86 14.68 3.53
C LYS A 19 -55.64 15.46 3.00
N THR A 20 -55.60 16.79 3.17
CA THR A 20 -54.46 17.59 2.77
C THR A 20 -53.26 17.35 3.66
N ILE A 21 -53.41 17.18 4.97
CA ILE A 21 -52.32 16.84 5.88
C ILE A 21 -51.75 15.45 5.56
N THR A 22 -52.59 14.46 5.28
CA THR A 22 -52.16 13.10 4.90
C THR A 22 -51.45 13.09 3.54
N LEU A 23 -51.90 13.91 2.58
CA LEU A 23 -51.27 14.04 1.26
C LEU A 23 -49.87 14.72 1.38
N VAL A 24 -49.76 15.77 2.18
CA VAL A 24 -48.50 16.46 2.44
C VAL A 24 -47.51 15.56 3.20
N LEU A 25 -47.99 14.80 4.22
CA LEU A 25 -47.14 13.83 4.93
C LEU A 25 -46.64 12.70 4.01
N ASN A 26 -47.49 12.19 3.12
CA ASN A 26 -47.06 11.16 2.17
C ASN A 26 -46.08 11.72 1.11
N LEU A 27 -46.26 12.95 0.64
CA LEU A 27 -45.34 13.60 -0.28
C LEU A 27 -44.00 13.89 0.37
N THR A 28 -43.97 14.29 1.64
CA THR A 28 -42.70 14.48 2.38
C THR A 28 -42.04 13.14 2.70
N LEU A 29 -42.78 12.06 3.01
CA LEU A 29 -42.23 10.73 3.22
C LEU A 29 -41.63 10.14 1.93
N ILE A 30 -42.29 10.33 0.79
CA ILE A 30 -41.77 9.93 -0.53
C ILE A 30 -40.53 10.75 -0.90
N SER A 31 -40.53 12.06 -0.61
CA SER A 31 -39.36 12.92 -0.83
C SER A 31 -38.16 12.56 0.07
N LEU A 32 -38.39 12.09 1.31
CA LEU A 32 -37.32 11.56 2.17
C LEU A 32 -36.78 10.21 1.72
N MET A 33 -37.63 9.37 1.09
CA MET A 33 -37.18 8.06 0.57
C MET A 33 -36.36 8.17 -0.73
N THR A 34 -36.52 9.25 -1.49
CA THR A 34 -35.73 9.48 -2.72
C THR A 34 -34.36 10.12 -2.46
N LEU A 35 -34.09 10.58 -1.23
CA LEU A 35 -32.78 11.13 -0.85
C LEU A 35 -31.80 10.09 -0.28
N SER A 36 -32.23 8.84 -0.10
CA SER A 36 -31.33 7.71 0.13
C SER A 36 -30.81 7.18 -1.21
N SER A 37 -30.20 8.03 -2.02
CA SER A 37 -29.26 7.58 -3.02
C SER A 37 -28.09 6.98 -2.22
N CYS A 38 -28.07 5.66 -2.05
CA CYS A 38 -26.82 4.96 -1.82
C CYS A 38 -25.95 5.29 -3.03
N THR A 39 -25.11 6.30 -2.91
CA THR A 39 -23.97 6.39 -3.81
C THR A 39 -23.14 5.16 -3.52
N GLU A 40 -23.23 4.17 -4.39
CA GLU A 40 -22.31 3.02 -4.33
C GLU A 40 -20.91 3.60 -4.24
N ASP A 41 -20.16 3.19 -3.20
CA ASP A 41 -18.77 3.59 -3.09
C ASP A 41 -18.03 3.06 -4.33
N LYS A 42 -17.63 3.95 -5.22
CA LYS A 42 -16.95 3.61 -6.48
C LYS A 42 -15.64 2.84 -6.26
N TRP A 43 -15.11 2.85 -5.02
CA TRP A 43 -13.93 2.11 -4.63
C TRP A 43 -14.25 0.73 -4.06
N ALA A 44 -15.52 0.41 -3.83
CA ALA A 44 -15.97 -0.92 -3.43
C ALA A 44 -16.04 -1.86 -4.64
N VAL A 45 -15.04 -2.73 -4.79
CA VAL A 45 -14.93 -3.68 -5.91
C VAL A 45 -15.26 -5.09 -5.44
N ASP A 46 -16.20 -5.74 -6.11
CA ASP A 46 -16.45 -7.19 -5.97
C ASP A 46 -15.37 -7.96 -6.77
N VAL A 47 -14.26 -8.27 -6.11
CA VAL A 47 -13.10 -8.94 -6.72
C VAL A 47 -13.42 -10.34 -7.28
N SER A 48 -14.55 -10.96 -6.86
CA SER A 48 -14.98 -12.26 -7.40
C SER A 48 -15.39 -12.19 -8.86
N LYS A 49 -15.73 -11.00 -9.35
CA LYS A 49 -16.14 -10.72 -10.74
C LYS A 49 -15.00 -10.18 -11.62
N VAL A 50 -13.82 -9.96 -11.05
CA VAL A 50 -12.68 -9.39 -11.74
C VAL A 50 -11.69 -10.50 -12.08
N SER A 51 -11.28 -10.57 -13.36
CA SER A 51 -10.21 -11.45 -13.82
C SER A 51 -8.98 -10.60 -14.10
N LEU A 52 -7.82 -11.03 -13.61
CA LEU A 52 -6.54 -10.45 -13.98
C LEU A 52 -6.13 -10.89 -15.39
N PRO A 53 -5.22 -10.16 -16.07
CA PRO A 53 -4.58 -10.61 -17.29
C PRO A 53 -3.99 -12.02 -17.13
N SER A 54 -3.93 -12.77 -18.22
CA SER A 54 -3.53 -14.19 -18.22
C SER A 54 -2.07 -14.45 -17.86
N ASP A 55 -1.26 -13.41 -17.85
CA ASP A 55 0.16 -13.41 -17.49
C ASP A 55 0.42 -13.15 -16.01
N PHE A 56 -0.59 -12.76 -15.23
CA PHE A 56 -0.43 -12.66 -13.78
C PHE A 56 -0.09 -14.02 -13.18
N SER A 57 0.98 -14.08 -12.44
CA SER A 57 1.43 -15.29 -11.75
C SER A 57 2.11 -14.99 -10.43
N VAL A 58 2.08 -15.98 -9.54
CA VAL A 58 2.83 -15.97 -8.27
C VAL A 58 3.75 -17.18 -8.25
N ARG A 59 5.06 -16.96 -8.27
CA ARG A 59 6.06 -18.03 -8.38
C ARG A 59 6.98 -18.11 -7.17
N ASN A 60 7.35 -19.32 -6.79
CA ASN A 60 8.24 -19.56 -5.65
C ASN A 60 9.65 -19.92 -6.12
N PHE A 61 10.41 -18.92 -6.55
CA PHE A 61 11.80 -19.05 -6.95
C PHE A 61 12.68 -19.57 -5.81
N ASN A 62 12.41 -19.16 -4.56
CA ASN A 62 13.14 -19.65 -3.39
C ASN A 62 13.12 -21.18 -3.30
N ARG A 63 12.00 -21.82 -3.62
CA ARG A 63 11.89 -23.28 -3.61
C ARG A 63 12.53 -23.92 -4.84
N GLU A 64 12.48 -23.28 -5.99
CA GLU A 64 13.09 -23.81 -7.22
C GLU A 64 14.61 -23.88 -7.11
N ILE A 65 15.26 -22.83 -6.56
CA ILE A 65 16.73 -22.84 -6.41
C ILE A 65 17.23 -23.84 -5.36
N GLN A 66 16.41 -24.21 -4.37
CA GLN A 66 16.76 -25.25 -3.39
C GLN A 66 16.80 -26.65 -4.02
N ASN A 67 16.10 -26.86 -5.13
CA ASN A 67 15.99 -28.15 -5.81
C ASN A 67 16.99 -28.30 -6.97
N LEU A 68 17.90 -27.32 -7.17
CA LEU A 68 18.92 -27.39 -8.21
C LEU A 68 19.88 -28.58 -7.97
N SER A 69 19.84 -29.56 -8.86
CA SER A 69 20.71 -30.74 -8.77
C SER A 69 22.15 -30.45 -9.21
N GLU A 70 23.08 -31.31 -8.78
CA GLU A 70 24.49 -31.22 -9.18
C GLU A 70 24.64 -31.56 -10.66
N ASN A 71 25.44 -30.77 -11.37
CA ASN A 71 25.82 -30.97 -12.78
C ASN A 71 24.65 -30.90 -13.79
N ASP A 72 23.55 -30.28 -13.45
CA ASP A 72 22.41 -30.17 -14.35
C ASP A 72 22.36 -28.79 -15.04
N SER A 73 23.03 -28.71 -16.19
CA SER A 73 22.92 -27.52 -17.06
C SER A 73 21.50 -27.29 -17.60
N SER A 74 20.62 -28.33 -17.56
CA SER A 74 19.24 -28.21 -18.00
C SER A 74 18.42 -27.37 -17.00
N SER A 75 18.69 -27.52 -15.70
CA SER A 75 18.03 -26.71 -14.66
C SER A 75 18.31 -25.21 -14.79
N LEU A 76 19.54 -24.81 -15.17
CA LEU A 76 19.85 -23.41 -15.44
C LEU A 76 19.08 -22.87 -16.65
N ILE A 77 19.06 -23.65 -17.74
CA ILE A 77 18.30 -23.27 -18.95
C ILE A 77 16.83 -23.10 -18.60
N GLN A 78 16.29 -23.98 -17.78
CA GLN A 78 14.91 -23.90 -17.30
C GLN A 78 14.68 -22.65 -16.45
N LEU A 79 15.56 -22.33 -15.49
CA LEU A 79 15.48 -21.10 -14.70
C LEU A 79 15.57 -19.85 -15.59
N ARG A 80 16.46 -19.83 -16.58
CA ARG A 80 16.56 -18.72 -17.54
C ARG A 80 15.27 -18.54 -18.35
N ASN A 81 14.72 -19.63 -18.85
CA ASN A 81 13.48 -19.59 -19.61
C ASN A 81 12.28 -19.13 -18.76
N ASN A 82 12.25 -19.56 -17.50
CA ASN A 82 11.15 -19.23 -16.60
C ASN A 82 11.26 -17.83 -16.02
N TYR A 83 12.47 -17.33 -15.71
CA TYR A 83 12.68 -16.14 -14.89
C TYR A 83 13.52 -15.06 -15.57
N ASN A 84 13.92 -15.24 -16.77
CA ASN A 84 14.70 -14.35 -17.65
C ASN A 84 15.23 -13.04 -16.99
N LEU A 85 14.41 -11.98 -16.99
CA LEU A 85 14.76 -10.67 -16.41
C LEU A 85 15.03 -10.76 -14.90
N PHE A 86 14.16 -11.43 -14.16
CA PHE A 86 14.33 -11.60 -12.73
C PHE A 86 15.61 -12.37 -12.38
N LEU A 87 15.93 -13.45 -13.09
CA LEU A 87 17.17 -14.20 -12.82
C LEU A 87 18.41 -13.33 -13.02
N THR A 88 18.38 -12.45 -14.04
CA THR A 88 19.47 -11.49 -14.25
C THR A 88 19.62 -10.56 -13.05
N ASP A 89 18.55 -9.94 -12.60
CA ASP A 89 18.56 -9.07 -11.42
C ASP A 89 18.97 -9.83 -10.15
N TYR A 90 18.47 -11.05 -9.98
CA TYR A 90 18.81 -11.87 -8.82
C TYR A 90 20.31 -12.17 -8.73
N CYS A 91 20.94 -12.51 -9.86
CA CYS A 91 22.36 -12.81 -9.91
C CYS A 91 23.25 -11.56 -9.85
N GLU A 92 22.89 -10.51 -10.58
CA GLU A 92 23.77 -9.36 -10.80
C GLU A 92 23.54 -8.24 -9.79
N ASN A 93 22.29 -8.02 -9.36
CA ASN A 93 21.90 -6.90 -8.51
C ASN A 93 21.58 -7.31 -7.07
N ILE A 94 20.88 -8.44 -6.88
CA ILE A 94 20.45 -8.88 -5.54
C ILE A 94 21.57 -9.62 -4.83
N LEU A 95 22.05 -10.75 -5.36
CA LEU A 95 23.13 -11.52 -4.74
C LEU A 95 24.54 -11.06 -5.15
N LYS A 96 24.67 -10.35 -6.27
CA LYS A 96 25.95 -9.85 -6.83
C LYS A 96 26.98 -10.95 -7.05
N ILE A 97 26.53 -12.10 -7.56
CA ILE A 97 27.34 -13.30 -7.79
C ILE A 97 27.85 -13.45 -9.23
N GLY A 98 27.45 -12.54 -10.13
CA GLY A 98 27.89 -12.49 -11.52
C GLY A 98 26.77 -12.63 -12.52
N SER A 99 27.11 -12.71 -13.83
CA SER A 99 26.13 -12.70 -14.90
C SER A 99 25.28 -13.97 -14.90
N SER A 100 23.96 -13.80 -15.05
CA SER A 100 22.99 -14.91 -15.22
C SER A 100 23.28 -15.78 -16.46
N GLN A 101 24.08 -15.29 -17.40
CA GLN A 101 24.46 -15.99 -18.61
C GLN A 101 25.69 -16.92 -18.43
N SER A 102 26.44 -16.76 -17.33
CA SER A 102 27.58 -17.62 -17.03
C SER A 102 27.12 -18.95 -16.45
N ILE A 103 27.76 -20.04 -16.89
CA ILE A 103 27.53 -21.38 -16.33
C ILE A 103 27.99 -21.45 -14.85
N GLU A 104 29.02 -20.70 -14.50
CA GLU A 104 29.55 -20.61 -13.12
C GLU A 104 28.53 -20.03 -12.13
N THR A 105 27.56 -19.27 -12.62
CA THR A 105 26.53 -18.65 -11.77
C THR A 105 25.63 -19.70 -11.12
N VAL A 106 25.40 -20.85 -11.76
CA VAL A 106 24.66 -21.96 -11.15
C VAL A 106 25.39 -22.46 -9.92
N ASP A 107 26.70 -22.69 -10.02
CA ASP A 107 27.50 -23.17 -8.90
C ASP A 107 27.53 -22.16 -7.75
N LYS A 108 27.51 -20.87 -8.10
CA LYS A 108 27.40 -19.79 -7.09
C LYS A 108 26.04 -19.75 -6.41
N ILE A 109 24.93 -19.92 -7.14
CA ILE A 109 23.58 -20.04 -6.56
C ILE A 109 23.53 -21.26 -5.64
N ARG A 110 24.07 -22.40 -6.08
CA ARG A 110 24.12 -23.62 -5.29
C ARG A 110 24.96 -23.44 -4.04
N SER A 111 26.12 -22.79 -4.16
CA SER A 111 27.00 -22.46 -3.04
C SER A 111 26.28 -21.53 -2.02
N PHE A 112 25.51 -20.56 -2.51
CA PHE A 112 24.67 -19.71 -1.66
C PHE A 112 23.62 -20.53 -0.91
N VAL A 113 22.87 -21.37 -1.60
CA VAL A 113 21.84 -22.24 -0.98
C VAL A 113 22.48 -23.24 0.00
N ALA A 114 23.67 -23.76 -0.30
CA ALA A 114 24.37 -24.75 0.50
C ALA A 114 25.09 -24.13 1.74
N HIS A 115 25.26 -22.80 1.78
CA HIS A 115 25.94 -22.14 2.89
C HIS A 115 25.21 -22.37 4.22
N PRO A 116 25.92 -22.65 5.33
CA PRO A 116 25.28 -22.95 6.62
C PRO A 116 24.27 -21.89 7.07
N ASP A 117 24.62 -20.60 7.00
CA ASP A 117 23.75 -19.49 7.41
C ASP A 117 22.50 -19.40 6.51
N THR A 118 22.67 -19.65 5.21
CA THR A 118 21.54 -19.69 4.26
C THR A 118 20.62 -20.86 4.56
N LYS A 119 21.15 -22.04 4.89
CA LYS A 119 20.34 -23.21 5.29
C LYS A 119 19.54 -22.94 6.54
N GLU A 120 20.14 -22.30 7.54
CA GLU A 120 19.41 -21.91 8.76
C GLU A 120 18.28 -20.92 8.43
N THR A 121 18.58 -19.92 7.58
CA THR A 121 17.58 -18.95 7.09
C THR A 121 16.46 -19.65 6.30
N LEU A 122 16.77 -20.61 5.43
CA LEU A 122 15.76 -21.35 4.67
C LEU A 122 14.84 -22.18 5.58
N LEU A 123 15.37 -22.80 6.64
CA LEU A 123 14.56 -23.50 7.63
C LEU A 123 13.62 -22.54 8.38
N ALA A 124 14.11 -21.35 8.72
CA ALA A 124 13.29 -20.29 9.32
C ALA A 124 12.18 -19.82 8.37
N ILE A 125 12.51 -19.57 7.11
CA ILE A 125 11.55 -19.24 6.06
C ILE A 125 10.46 -20.32 5.97
N ASP A 126 10.84 -21.58 5.82
CA ASP A 126 9.89 -22.68 5.64
C ASP A 126 8.93 -22.85 6.83
N SER A 127 9.36 -22.50 8.04
CA SER A 127 8.54 -22.57 9.26
C SER A 127 7.68 -21.33 9.51
N THR A 128 7.93 -20.21 8.80
CA THR A 128 7.28 -18.91 9.02
C THR A 128 6.75 -18.33 7.71
N SER A 129 7.44 -17.33 7.18
CA SER A 129 7.04 -16.53 6.00
C SER A 129 6.97 -17.32 4.69
N GLY A 130 7.68 -18.43 4.56
CA GLY A 130 7.67 -19.34 3.41
C GLY A 130 6.72 -20.53 3.57
N ASN A 131 6.00 -20.62 4.68
CA ASN A 131 5.00 -21.67 4.88
C ASN A 131 3.94 -21.63 3.77
N ALA A 132 3.61 -22.79 3.21
CA ALA A 132 2.75 -22.87 2.02
C ALA A 132 1.33 -22.30 2.25
N GLU A 133 0.75 -22.50 3.43
CA GLU A 133 -0.57 -21.95 3.77
C GLU A 133 -0.50 -20.44 3.93
N PHE A 134 0.53 -19.94 4.59
CA PHE A 134 0.76 -18.50 4.75
C PHE A 134 0.97 -17.83 3.38
N LEU A 135 1.86 -18.37 2.53
CA LEU A 135 2.09 -17.83 1.18
C LEU A 135 0.83 -17.85 0.32
N ARG A 136 -0.01 -18.88 0.44
CA ARG A 136 -1.29 -18.94 -0.27
C ARG A 136 -2.21 -17.78 0.16
N LYS A 137 -2.25 -17.45 1.45
CA LYS A 137 -3.03 -16.31 1.96
C LYS A 137 -2.49 -14.99 1.42
N VAL A 138 -1.16 -14.77 1.52
CA VAL A 138 -0.52 -13.54 1.02
C VAL A 138 -0.71 -13.41 -0.50
N SER A 139 -0.59 -14.51 -1.25
CA SER A 139 -0.85 -14.51 -2.71
C SER A 139 -2.27 -14.11 -3.03
N LEU A 140 -3.26 -14.56 -2.25
CA LEU A 140 -4.67 -14.18 -2.44
C LEU A 140 -4.90 -12.69 -2.09
N ASP A 141 -4.27 -12.18 -1.02
CA ASP A 141 -4.33 -10.75 -0.66
C ASP A 141 -3.79 -9.89 -1.82
N LEU A 142 -2.64 -10.28 -2.39
CA LEU A 142 -2.02 -9.60 -3.53
C LEU A 142 -2.89 -9.70 -4.80
N GLU A 143 -3.39 -10.89 -5.12
CA GLU A 143 -4.29 -11.08 -6.27
C GLU A 143 -5.52 -10.18 -6.16
N ASN A 144 -6.15 -10.13 -4.99
CA ASN A 144 -7.31 -9.27 -4.74
C ASN A 144 -6.94 -7.78 -4.83
N GLY A 145 -5.77 -7.38 -4.32
CA GLY A 145 -5.25 -6.03 -4.44
C GLY A 145 -5.02 -5.63 -5.90
N PHE A 146 -4.39 -6.50 -6.69
CA PHE A 146 -4.16 -6.26 -8.12
C PHE A 146 -5.45 -6.30 -8.96
N LYS A 147 -6.45 -7.10 -8.58
CA LYS A 147 -7.78 -7.03 -9.20
C LYS A 147 -8.43 -5.67 -9.02
N ARG A 148 -8.35 -5.08 -7.82
CA ARG A 148 -8.86 -3.72 -7.57
C ARG A 148 -8.06 -2.68 -8.34
N LEU A 149 -6.73 -2.80 -8.36
CA LEU A 149 -5.87 -1.92 -9.16
C LEU A 149 -6.26 -1.96 -10.65
N HIS A 150 -6.46 -3.14 -11.21
CA HIS A 150 -6.88 -3.31 -12.61
C HIS A 150 -8.24 -2.67 -12.92
N VAL A 151 -9.14 -2.62 -11.94
CA VAL A 151 -10.42 -1.88 -12.08
C VAL A 151 -10.22 -0.38 -12.00
N PHE A 152 -9.35 0.10 -11.10
CA PHE A 152 -9.12 1.53 -10.89
C PHE A 152 -8.21 2.16 -11.95
N MET A 153 -7.33 1.37 -12.54
CA MET A 153 -6.31 1.77 -13.52
C MET A 153 -6.15 0.64 -14.57
N PRO A 154 -7.12 0.49 -15.49
CA PRO A 154 -7.20 -0.67 -16.38
C PRO A 154 -6.06 -0.76 -17.41
N ASP A 155 -5.42 0.36 -17.73
CA ASP A 155 -4.32 0.43 -18.70
C ASP A 155 -2.96 0.10 -18.09
N GLU A 156 -2.91 -0.11 -16.74
CA GLU A 156 -1.67 -0.46 -16.07
C GLU A 156 -1.36 -1.96 -16.17
N ILE A 157 -0.09 -2.26 -16.32
CA ILE A 157 0.39 -3.64 -16.22
C ILE A 157 0.22 -4.16 -14.79
N ILE A 158 0.01 -5.46 -14.67
CA ILE A 158 -0.01 -6.14 -13.37
C ILE A 158 1.26 -6.98 -13.27
N PRO A 159 2.10 -6.77 -12.23
CA PRO A 159 3.38 -7.45 -12.13
C PRO A 159 3.23 -8.92 -11.75
N GLU A 160 4.19 -9.74 -12.17
CA GLU A 160 4.39 -11.05 -11.58
C GLU A 160 4.88 -10.93 -10.13
N VAL A 161 4.47 -11.84 -9.24
CA VAL A 161 4.97 -11.91 -7.86
C VAL A 161 5.96 -13.06 -7.73
N ILE A 162 7.14 -12.79 -7.18
CA ILE A 162 8.21 -13.80 -7.06
C ILE A 162 8.70 -13.89 -5.61
N TRP A 163 8.49 -15.04 -4.96
CA TRP A 163 9.04 -15.33 -3.64
C TRP A 163 10.51 -15.72 -3.75
N MET A 164 11.40 -15.00 -3.06
CA MET A 164 12.84 -15.25 -3.09
C MET A 164 13.46 -15.29 -1.69
N ASN A 165 14.68 -15.76 -1.59
CA ASN A 165 15.62 -15.46 -0.50
C ASN A 165 16.70 -14.54 -1.07
N SER A 166 16.80 -13.33 -0.58
CA SER A 166 17.74 -12.31 -1.06
C SER A 166 19.06 -12.30 -0.27
N GLY A 167 19.20 -13.13 0.76
CA GLY A 167 20.31 -13.08 1.71
C GLY A 167 20.29 -11.78 2.55
N PHE A 168 19.15 -11.32 2.96
CA PHE A 168 18.90 -10.06 3.67
C PHE A 168 19.38 -8.80 2.91
N ASN A 169 19.43 -8.84 1.58
CA ASN A 169 19.77 -7.67 0.79
C ASN A 169 18.56 -6.80 0.43
N PHE A 170 17.41 -7.42 0.17
CA PHE A 170 16.17 -6.72 -0.23
C PHE A 170 14.94 -7.38 0.38
N ALA A 171 14.12 -6.61 1.08
CA ALA A 171 12.78 -7.04 1.48
C ALA A 171 11.87 -7.11 0.26
N ILE A 172 11.85 -6.04 -0.54
CA ILE A 172 11.10 -5.93 -1.78
C ILE A 172 12.06 -5.48 -2.88
N TYR A 173 12.01 -6.14 -4.01
CA TYR A 173 12.75 -5.76 -5.22
C TYR A 173 11.76 -5.62 -6.40
N PRO A 174 11.29 -4.40 -6.68
CA PRO A 174 10.28 -4.14 -7.70
C PRO A 174 10.91 -3.78 -9.06
N ARG A 175 10.24 -4.21 -10.11
CA ARG A 175 10.35 -3.74 -11.49
C ARG A 175 8.95 -3.53 -12.05
N ASP A 176 8.83 -2.92 -13.21
CA ASP A 176 7.50 -2.80 -13.85
C ASP A 176 6.88 -4.18 -14.06
N GLU A 177 7.66 -5.17 -14.52
CA GLU A 177 7.19 -6.50 -14.89
C GLU A 177 6.99 -7.44 -13.70
N PHE A 178 7.68 -7.21 -12.58
CA PHE A 178 7.60 -8.10 -11.41
C PHE A 178 7.85 -7.38 -10.08
N VAL A 179 7.37 -7.98 -9.02
CA VAL A 179 7.78 -7.67 -7.65
C VAL A 179 8.33 -8.92 -6.98
N ALA A 180 9.62 -8.88 -6.62
CA ALA A 180 10.24 -9.96 -5.88
C ALA A 180 10.29 -9.64 -4.38
N VAL A 181 9.93 -10.63 -3.55
CA VAL A 181 9.77 -10.50 -2.09
C VAL A 181 10.77 -11.40 -1.40
N GLY A 182 11.64 -10.81 -0.60
CA GLY A 182 12.61 -11.51 0.25
C GLY A 182 11.93 -12.09 1.49
N LEU A 183 11.66 -13.39 1.47
CA LEU A 183 10.90 -14.07 2.53
C LEU A 183 11.56 -13.95 3.90
N GLU A 184 12.88 -13.90 3.95
CA GLU A 184 13.67 -13.77 5.18
C GLU A 184 13.47 -12.43 5.90
N TRP A 185 12.91 -11.43 5.23
CA TRP A 185 12.57 -10.13 5.84
C TRP A 185 11.25 -10.16 6.63
N PHE A 186 10.49 -11.26 6.54
CA PHE A 186 9.16 -11.38 7.12
C PHE A 186 9.03 -12.56 8.10
N LEU A 187 10.15 -12.91 8.78
CA LEU A 187 10.20 -14.02 9.74
C LEU A 187 9.44 -13.77 11.05
N GLY A 188 9.16 -12.50 11.34
CA GLY A 188 8.62 -12.04 12.61
C GLY A 188 9.70 -11.39 13.50
N PRO A 189 9.41 -10.26 14.16
CA PRO A 189 10.40 -9.41 14.85
C PRO A 189 11.13 -10.10 16.01
N GLU A 190 10.55 -11.17 16.56
CA GLU A 190 11.15 -11.92 17.67
C GLU A 190 11.91 -13.19 17.20
N HIS A 191 11.98 -13.43 15.88
CA HIS A 191 12.66 -14.64 15.38
C HIS A 191 14.16 -14.62 15.76
N PRO A 192 14.72 -15.74 16.29
CA PRO A 192 16.09 -15.79 16.80
C PRO A 192 17.16 -15.36 15.78
N ILE A 193 16.99 -15.68 14.50
CA ILE A 193 17.92 -15.29 13.41
C ILE A 193 18.13 -13.78 13.36
N LEU A 194 17.10 -12.96 13.62
CA LEU A 194 17.23 -11.51 13.56
C LEU A 194 18.21 -10.97 14.60
N LYS A 195 18.42 -11.68 15.70
CA LYS A 195 19.41 -11.33 16.74
C LYS A 195 20.85 -11.56 16.28
N LEU A 196 21.05 -12.34 15.22
CA LEU A 196 22.38 -12.61 14.64
C LEU A 196 22.75 -11.57 13.57
N LEU A 197 21.79 -10.76 13.11
CA LEU A 197 22.04 -9.73 12.10
C LEU A 197 22.85 -8.58 12.69
N PRO A 198 23.79 -7.99 11.91
CA PRO A 198 24.57 -6.85 12.34
C PRO A 198 23.69 -5.63 12.68
N PRO A 199 23.72 -5.09 13.90
CA PRO A 199 22.81 -4.05 14.36
C PRO A 199 22.99 -2.69 13.65
N ASP A 200 24.16 -2.44 13.07
CA ASP A 200 24.46 -1.28 12.24
C ASP A 200 23.72 -1.31 10.89
N ARG A 201 23.50 -2.50 10.32
CA ARG A 201 22.71 -2.70 9.09
C ARG A 201 21.23 -2.96 9.37
N PHE A 202 20.91 -3.57 10.50
CA PHE A 202 19.56 -3.97 10.91
C PHE A 202 19.23 -3.41 12.30
N PRO A 203 19.05 -2.11 12.42
CA PRO A 203 18.71 -1.47 13.69
C PRO A 203 17.35 -1.98 14.20
N LYS A 204 17.11 -1.87 15.51
CA LYS A 204 15.95 -2.46 16.16
C LYS A 204 14.60 -2.02 15.56
N TYR A 205 14.47 -0.73 15.17
CA TYR A 205 13.24 -0.23 14.54
C TYR A 205 12.95 -0.94 13.20
N GLN A 206 13.99 -1.31 12.43
CA GLN A 206 13.84 -2.06 11.20
C GLN A 206 13.48 -3.54 11.48
N GLN A 207 14.12 -4.15 12.49
CA GLN A 207 13.78 -5.53 12.89
C GLN A 207 12.30 -5.66 13.32
N LEU A 208 11.73 -4.64 13.97
CA LEU A 208 10.33 -4.62 14.37
C LEU A 208 9.37 -4.64 13.17
N ARG A 209 9.80 -4.19 12.01
CA ARG A 209 9.04 -4.22 10.75
C ARG A 209 9.21 -5.51 9.94
N MET A 210 10.10 -6.40 10.36
CA MET A 210 10.24 -7.72 9.72
C MET A 210 9.07 -8.64 10.11
N HIS A 211 7.84 -8.13 9.98
CA HIS A 211 6.61 -8.79 10.40
C HIS A 211 5.85 -9.38 9.21
N PRO A 212 5.40 -10.64 9.27
CA PRO A 212 4.74 -11.31 8.14
C PRO A 212 3.45 -10.60 7.68
N ASP A 213 2.73 -9.93 8.57
CA ASP A 213 1.48 -9.22 8.21
C ASP A 213 1.71 -8.03 7.25
N LEU A 214 2.94 -7.50 7.17
CA LEU A 214 3.31 -6.41 6.27
C LEU A 214 3.56 -6.89 4.84
N MET A 215 3.86 -8.18 4.62
CA MET A 215 4.38 -8.73 3.36
C MET A 215 3.55 -8.34 2.14
N ALA A 216 2.22 -8.49 2.18
CA ALA A 216 1.37 -8.19 1.03
C ALA A 216 1.32 -6.68 0.74
N ALA A 217 1.18 -5.86 1.80
CA ALA A 217 1.12 -4.40 1.66
C ALA A 217 2.47 -3.84 1.16
N ASP A 218 3.59 -4.34 1.69
CA ASP A 218 4.93 -3.91 1.29
C ASP A 218 5.25 -4.30 -0.15
N ALA A 219 4.87 -5.51 -0.58
CA ALA A 219 5.06 -5.95 -1.95
C ALA A 219 4.32 -5.02 -2.93
N MET A 220 3.05 -4.75 -2.69
CA MET A 220 2.25 -3.90 -3.55
C MET A 220 2.69 -2.43 -3.48
N LYS A 221 2.97 -1.91 -2.28
CA LYS A 221 3.50 -0.55 -2.06
C LYS A 221 4.82 -0.34 -2.79
N GLY A 222 5.78 -1.27 -2.61
CA GLY A 222 7.08 -1.19 -3.24
C GLY A 222 7.00 -1.19 -4.76
N TRP A 223 6.13 -2.01 -5.35
CA TRP A 223 5.90 -1.99 -6.78
C TRP A 223 5.24 -0.68 -7.25
N MET A 224 4.20 -0.21 -6.58
CA MET A 224 3.54 1.05 -6.93
C MET A 224 4.50 2.24 -6.90
N LEU A 225 5.40 2.32 -5.91
CA LEU A 225 6.38 3.39 -5.79
C LEU A 225 7.36 3.45 -6.96
N VAL A 226 7.70 2.32 -7.58
CA VAL A 226 8.58 2.29 -8.75
C VAL A 226 7.78 2.50 -10.03
N HIS A 227 6.65 1.82 -10.17
CA HIS A 227 5.85 1.82 -11.38
C HIS A 227 5.24 3.21 -11.68
N PHE A 228 4.71 3.89 -10.66
CA PHE A 228 4.05 5.18 -10.85
C PHE A 228 4.98 6.39 -10.79
N VAL A 229 6.28 6.23 -10.56
CA VAL A 229 7.22 7.36 -10.44
C VAL A 229 7.23 8.27 -11.68
N ASN A 230 6.97 7.71 -12.86
CA ASN A 230 6.93 8.47 -14.11
C ASN A 230 5.55 9.08 -14.41
N LYS A 231 4.58 8.96 -13.50
CA LYS A 231 3.22 9.46 -13.67
C LYS A 231 2.98 10.71 -12.81
N GLY A 232 3.33 11.86 -13.34
CA GLY A 232 3.07 13.15 -12.69
C GLY A 232 3.90 13.45 -11.44
N TYR A 233 4.99 12.73 -11.20
CA TYR A 233 5.91 13.03 -10.11
C TYR A 233 7.08 13.88 -10.63
N THR A 234 7.26 15.07 -10.09
CA THR A 234 8.34 15.98 -10.46
C THR A 234 9.58 15.82 -9.58
N GLY A 235 9.38 15.55 -8.30
CA GLY A 235 10.45 15.27 -7.33
C GLY A 235 11.40 16.43 -7.07
N GLU A 236 10.96 17.65 -7.31
CA GLU A 236 11.80 18.85 -7.13
C GLU A 236 11.78 19.36 -5.69
N LYS A 237 10.64 19.27 -5.02
CA LYS A 237 10.38 19.86 -3.69
C LYS A 237 9.90 18.79 -2.71
N CYS A 238 10.02 19.09 -1.44
CA CYS A 238 9.50 18.27 -0.36
C CYS A 238 8.01 17.90 -0.55
N ILE A 239 7.18 18.86 -0.95
CA ILE A 239 5.75 18.63 -1.20
C ILE A 239 5.50 17.61 -2.33
N ASP A 240 6.36 17.58 -3.35
CA ASP A 240 6.21 16.65 -4.47
C ASP A 240 6.40 15.20 -3.98
N ASP A 241 7.43 14.97 -3.16
CA ASP A 241 7.68 13.67 -2.54
C ASP A 241 6.54 13.28 -1.58
N ILE A 242 6.09 14.21 -0.74
CA ILE A 242 4.98 14.02 0.20
C ILE A 242 3.71 13.60 -0.53
N LEU A 243 3.32 14.32 -1.57
CA LEU A 243 2.10 14.02 -2.34
C LEU A 243 2.25 12.72 -3.14
N TYR A 244 3.42 12.44 -3.68
CA TYR A 244 3.64 11.17 -4.37
C TYR A 244 3.43 9.96 -3.44
N TRP A 245 4.06 9.98 -2.25
CA TRP A 245 3.82 8.97 -1.24
C TRP A 245 2.35 8.90 -0.81
N GLY A 246 1.71 10.06 -0.63
CA GLY A 246 0.30 10.14 -0.27
C GLY A 246 -0.62 9.49 -1.31
N LYS A 247 -0.37 9.74 -2.61
CA LYS A 247 -1.12 9.13 -3.71
C LYS A 247 -0.96 7.60 -3.73
N VAL A 248 0.28 7.11 -3.57
CA VAL A 248 0.57 5.68 -3.52
C VAL A 248 -0.12 5.02 -2.33
N LEU A 249 -0.01 5.59 -1.14
CA LEU A 249 -0.66 5.04 0.07
C LEU A 249 -2.19 5.09 -0.01
N TRP A 250 -2.73 6.15 -0.56
CA TRP A 250 -4.18 6.27 -0.77
C TRP A 250 -4.68 5.17 -1.72
N LEU A 251 -4.02 5.00 -2.88
CA LEU A 251 -4.38 3.95 -3.84
C LEU A 251 -4.19 2.54 -3.24
N LEU A 252 -3.09 2.32 -2.52
CA LEU A 252 -2.84 1.07 -1.80
C LEU A 252 -3.97 0.75 -0.83
N GLY A 253 -4.46 1.73 -0.06
CA GLY A 253 -5.61 1.56 0.84
C GLY A 253 -6.90 1.19 0.09
N LYS A 254 -7.12 1.73 -1.12
CA LYS A 254 -8.25 1.33 -1.98
C LYS A 254 -8.07 -0.07 -2.57
N CYS A 255 -6.84 -0.46 -2.87
CA CYS A 255 -6.52 -1.81 -3.35
C CYS A 255 -6.57 -2.86 -2.25
N MET A 256 -6.25 -2.49 -1.00
CA MET A 256 -6.18 -3.40 0.16
C MET A 256 -7.06 -2.90 1.33
N PRO A 257 -8.38 -2.72 1.14
CA PRO A 257 -9.26 -2.14 2.15
C PRO A 257 -9.38 -2.98 3.44
N GLU A 258 -8.92 -4.25 3.39
CA GLU A 258 -8.87 -5.13 4.56
C GLU A 258 -7.66 -4.87 5.46
N LYS A 259 -6.68 -4.08 5.00
CA LYS A 259 -5.49 -3.72 5.80
C LYS A 259 -5.74 -2.42 6.56
N TYR A 260 -5.33 -2.43 7.82
CA TYR A 260 -5.38 -1.22 8.65
C TYR A 260 -4.35 -0.18 8.19
N GLU A 261 -4.61 1.10 8.39
CA GLU A 261 -3.74 2.21 8.01
C GLU A 261 -2.31 2.06 8.59
N HIS A 262 -2.16 1.59 9.82
CA HIS A 262 -0.84 1.34 10.42
C HIS A 262 -0.04 0.28 9.65
N VAL A 263 -0.70 -0.74 9.08
CA VAL A 263 -0.05 -1.76 8.24
C VAL A 263 0.46 -1.15 6.93
N LEU A 264 -0.31 -0.25 6.31
CA LEU A 264 0.11 0.45 5.09
C LEU A 264 1.31 1.37 5.33
N MET A 265 1.44 1.89 6.54
CA MET A 265 2.53 2.74 7.00
C MET A 265 3.73 1.98 7.58
N ASP A 266 3.66 0.66 7.76
CA ASP A 266 4.63 -0.17 8.51
C ASP A 266 4.85 0.35 9.94
N TRP A 267 3.79 0.84 10.56
CA TRP A 267 3.75 1.37 11.93
C TRP A 267 3.10 0.38 12.87
N THR A 268 3.28 0.61 14.17
CA THR A 268 2.44 -0.01 15.19
C THR A 268 1.09 0.72 15.29
N PRO A 269 0.05 0.11 15.87
CA PRO A 269 -1.18 0.82 16.19
C PRO A 269 -0.94 2.05 17.07
N GLU A 270 0.00 1.99 18.01
CA GLU A 270 0.38 3.08 18.90
C GLU A 270 1.01 4.25 18.14
N ASP A 271 1.86 3.98 17.14
CA ASP A 271 2.44 4.99 16.26
C ASP A 271 1.35 5.75 15.49
N LEU A 272 0.37 5.03 14.95
CA LEU A 272 -0.74 5.63 14.24
C LEU A 272 -1.62 6.50 15.16
N GLU A 273 -1.93 6.03 16.36
CA GLU A 273 -2.69 6.80 17.34
C GLU A 273 -1.92 8.06 17.77
N TRP A 274 -0.60 7.96 17.95
CA TRP A 274 0.23 9.12 18.23
C TRP A 274 0.17 10.14 17.08
N ALA A 275 0.31 9.70 15.83
CA ALA A 275 0.26 10.58 14.66
C ALA A 275 -1.08 11.29 14.54
N LYS A 276 -2.20 10.59 14.71
CA LYS A 276 -3.56 11.16 14.72
C LYS A 276 -3.74 12.19 15.82
N ALA A 277 -3.30 11.88 17.04
CA ALA A 277 -3.41 12.80 18.18
C ALA A 277 -2.57 14.07 18.01
N ASN A 278 -1.56 14.05 17.13
CA ASN A 278 -0.62 15.17 16.92
C ASN A 278 -0.71 15.78 15.51
N GLU A 279 -1.71 15.45 14.70
CA GLU A 279 -1.83 15.85 13.29
C GLU A 279 -1.66 17.37 13.10
N THR A 280 -2.35 18.18 13.87
CA THR A 280 -2.22 19.63 13.82
C THR A 280 -0.81 20.10 14.13
N ALA A 281 -0.14 19.51 15.13
CA ALA A 281 1.24 19.88 15.49
C ALA A 281 2.23 19.50 14.40
N ILE A 282 2.07 18.31 13.81
CA ILE A 282 2.88 17.84 12.67
C ILE A 282 2.72 18.80 11.49
N TRP A 283 1.48 19.19 11.17
CA TRP A 283 1.21 20.11 10.09
C TRP A 283 1.84 21.49 10.32
N LEU A 284 1.78 22.02 11.55
CA LEU A 284 2.40 23.30 11.87
C LEU A 284 3.93 23.31 11.69
N GLU A 285 4.60 22.18 11.89
CA GLU A 285 6.04 22.02 11.62
C GLU A 285 6.35 21.83 10.12
N LEU A 286 5.42 21.22 9.35
CA LEU A 286 5.63 20.88 7.95
C LEU A 286 5.24 22.02 7.00
N GLN A 287 4.13 22.75 7.27
CA GLN A 287 3.54 23.74 6.38
C GLN A 287 4.40 25.00 6.07
N PRO A 288 5.41 25.43 6.90
CA PRO A 288 6.21 26.59 6.55
C PRO A 288 6.85 26.43 5.16
N ALA A 289 6.79 27.51 4.35
CA ALA A 289 7.23 27.47 2.96
C ALA A 289 8.70 27.04 2.78
N ASN A 290 9.55 27.33 3.76
CA ASN A 290 10.96 26.92 3.77
C ASN A 290 11.14 25.42 4.15
N VAL A 291 10.09 24.70 4.52
CA VAL A 291 10.09 23.26 4.73
C VAL A 291 9.36 22.58 3.57
N LEU A 292 8.11 22.98 3.34
CA LEU A 292 7.23 22.33 2.35
C LEU A 292 7.74 22.49 0.91
N PHE A 293 8.38 23.63 0.59
CA PHE A 293 8.94 23.89 -0.74
C PHE A 293 10.47 23.80 -0.78
N GLU A 294 11.09 23.20 0.25
CA GLU A 294 12.53 22.92 0.27
C GLU A 294 12.89 21.97 -0.89
N THR A 295 13.95 22.30 -1.61
CA THR A 295 14.47 21.51 -2.73
C THR A 295 15.71 20.68 -2.36
N ASN A 296 16.37 21.01 -1.26
CA ASN A 296 17.51 20.25 -0.77
C ASN A 296 17.05 18.99 -0.04
N ARG A 297 17.11 17.84 -0.72
CA ARG A 297 16.73 16.54 -0.17
C ARG A 297 17.42 16.19 1.15
N THR A 298 18.66 16.64 1.36
CA THR A 298 19.39 16.43 2.62
C THR A 298 18.70 17.08 3.82
N VAL A 299 17.95 18.16 3.59
CA VAL A 299 17.21 18.86 4.64
C VAL A 299 15.87 18.17 4.91
N PHE A 300 15.08 17.90 3.89
CA PHE A 300 13.71 17.43 4.06
C PHE A 300 13.56 15.89 4.09
N HIS A 301 14.58 15.09 3.68
CA HIS A 301 14.47 13.62 3.68
C HIS A 301 14.07 13.04 5.04
N ARG A 302 14.36 13.75 6.13
CA ARG A 302 14.01 13.34 7.50
C ARG A 302 12.50 13.18 7.75
N TRP A 303 11.67 13.81 6.91
CA TRP A 303 10.23 13.65 6.92
C TRP A 303 9.75 12.36 6.25
N LEU A 304 10.59 11.76 5.41
CA LEU A 304 10.21 10.72 4.46
C LEU A 304 10.94 9.39 4.68
N THR A 305 12.06 9.39 5.41
CA THR A 305 12.91 8.21 5.55
C THR A 305 12.61 7.40 6.81
N ASP A 306 12.85 6.10 6.68
CA ASP A 306 12.83 5.18 7.80
C ASP A 306 13.77 5.61 8.92
N GLY A 307 13.33 5.41 10.13
CA GLY A 307 14.11 5.74 11.32
C GLY A 307 13.41 5.25 12.60
N PRO A 308 14.03 5.51 13.75
CA PRO A 308 13.37 5.27 15.03
C PRO A 308 12.28 6.31 15.32
N PHE A 309 12.31 7.47 14.68
CA PHE A 309 11.36 8.58 14.80
C PHE A 309 11.63 9.64 13.72
N THR A 310 10.66 10.54 13.48
CA THR A 310 10.86 11.69 12.59
C THR A 310 11.69 12.76 13.30
N LYS A 311 12.93 12.95 12.84
CA LYS A 311 13.87 13.93 13.44
C LYS A 311 13.80 15.28 12.74
N PHE A 312 12.84 16.12 13.14
CA PHE A 312 12.70 17.47 12.57
C PHE A 312 12.09 18.45 13.58
N GLY A 313 12.56 19.69 13.60
CA GLY A 313 11.99 20.80 14.39
C GLY A 313 11.74 20.43 15.86
N SER A 314 10.53 20.68 16.33
CA SER A 314 10.07 20.35 17.67
C SER A 314 9.44 18.95 17.80
N ILE A 315 9.45 18.13 16.75
CA ILE A 315 8.92 16.78 16.78
C ILE A 315 9.67 15.94 17.83
N PRO A 316 8.96 15.36 18.82
CA PRO A 316 9.59 14.59 19.89
C PRO A 316 10.05 13.20 19.43
N GLN A 317 10.95 12.56 20.21
CA GLN A 317 11.50 11.25 19.90
C GLN A 317 10.49 10.09 20.08
N GLU A 318 9.37 10.34 20.71
CA GLU A 318 8.24 9.42 20.85
C GLU A 318 7.37 9.36 19.58
N SER A 319 7.65 10.23 18.60
CA SER A 319 6.95 10.22 17.33
C SER A 319 7.33 9.01 16.49
N PRO A 320 6.44 8.53 15.63
CA PRO A 320 6.84 7.60 14.56
C PRO A 320 7.76 8.29 13.55
N ASP A 321 8.41 7.50 12.73
CA ASP A 321 9.14 8.01 11.57
C ASP A 321 8.20 8.36 10.40
N ARG A 322 8.75 8.91 9.32
CA ARG A 322 8.03 9.17 8.06
C ARG A 322 6.73 9.96 8.22
N LEU A 323 6.65 10.86 9.20
CA LEU A 323 5.46 11.69 9.41
C LEU A 323 5.07 12.51 8.17
N GLY A 324 6.03 12.89 7.31
CA GLY A 324 5.74 13.56 6.04
C GLY A 324 5.01 12.64 5.05
N VAL A 325 5.35 11.36 5.03
CA VAL A 325 4.64 10.36 4.22
C VAL A 325 3.18 10.22 4.68
N TRP A 326 2.97 10.12 5.99
CA TRP A 326 1.61 10.06 6.56
C TRP A 326 0.83 11.35 6.30
N MET A 327 1.45 12.53 6.47
CA MET A 327 0.81 13.80 6.11
C MET A 327 0.41 13.86 4.64
N GLY A 328 1.23 13.29 3.76
CA GLY A 328 0.89 13.14 2.34
C GLY A 328 -0.40 12.34 2.13
N LEU A 329 -0.55 11.22 2.84
CA LEU A 329 -1.79 10.45 2.81
C LEU A 329 -2.99 11.29 3.28
N LYS A 330 -2.89 12.00 4.41
CA LYS A 330 -3.98 12.87 4.90
C LYS A 330 -4.35 14.00 3.94
N ILE A 331 -3.37 14.62 3.30
CA ILE A 331 -3.60 15.65 2.30
C ILE A 331 -4.34 15.07 1.08
N VAL A 332 -3.93 13.89 0.60
CA VAL A 332 -4.57 13.24 -0.55
C VAL A 332 -5.96 12.73 -0.20
N GLU A 333 -6.18 12.18 0.99
CA GLU A 333 -7.51 11.78 1.49
C GLU A 333 -8.48 12.96 1.46
N ASN A 334 -8.10 14.09 2.06
CA ASN A 334 -8.92 15.32 2.06
C ASN A 334 -9.21 15.84 0.64
N PHE A 335 -8.23 15.75 -0.27
CA PHE A 335 -8.43 16.11 -1.67
C PHE A 335 -9.46 15.20 -2.34
N MET A 336 -9.34 13.89 -2.19
CA MET A 336 -10.23 12.90 -2.81
C MET A 336 -11.66 12.95 -2.24
N GLU A 337 -11.81 13.24 -0.95
CA GLU A 337 -13.13 13.44 -0.32
C GLU A 337 -13.85 14.67 -0.87
N GLN A 338 -13.13 15.76 -1.11
CA GLN A 338 -13.72 17.00 -1.69
C GLN A 338 -13.89 16.92 -3.21
N ASN A 339 -13.24 15.97 -3.87
CA ASN A 339 -13.29 15.77 -5.32
C ASN A 339 -13.69 14.31 -5.65
N PRO A 340 -14.91 13.88 -5.30
CA PRO A 340 -15.31 12.46 -5.38
C PRO A 340 -15.34 11.90 -6.81
N ASP A 341 -15.38 12.76 -7.84
CA ASP A 341 -15.38 12.34 -9.24
C ASP A 341 -13.97 12.06 -9.79
N THR A 342 -12.91 12.42 -9.06
CA THR A 342 -11.53 12.22 -9.50
C THR A 342 -11.21 10.72 -9.58
N SER A 343 -10.76 10.23 -10.75
CA SER A 343 -10.28 8.85 -10.90
C SER A 343 -8.86 8.67 -10.32
N ALA A 344 -8.42 7.41 -10.17
CA ALA A 344 -7.04 7.12 -9.77
C ALA A 344 -6.03 7.65 -10.80
N GLU A 345 -6.32 7.49 -12.09
CA GLU A 345 -5.46 8.00 -13.18
C GLU A 345 -5.34 9.53 -13.13
N GLN A 346 -6.45 10.24 -12.92
CA GLN A 346 -6.45 11.69 -12.76
C GLN A 346 -5.65 12.12 -11.52
N LEU A 347 -5.80 11.41 -10.40
CA LEU A 347 -5.03 11.67 -9.19
C LEU A 347 -3.52 11.58 -9.46
N PHE A 348 -3.06 10.53 -10.15
CA PHE A 348 -1.64 10.36 -10.45
C PHE A 348 -1.13 11.33 -11.51
N SER A 349 -1.96 11.77 -12.46
CA SER A 349 -1.56 12.75 -13.47
C SER A 349 -1.55 14.20 -12.98
N GLU A 350 -2.19 14.52 -11.85
CA GLU A 350 -2.19 15.85 -11.27
C GLU A 350 -0.82 16.20 -10.69
N VAL A 351 -0.15 17.19 -11.23
CA VAL A 351 1.19 17.65 -10.81
C VAL A 351 1.15 18.93 -9.96
N ASP A 352 0.05 19.68 -10.02
CA ASP A 352 -0.09 20.91 -9.23
C ASP A 352 -0.45 20.55 -7.77
N TYR A 353 0.42 20.95 -6.85
CA TYR A 353 0.19 20.77 -5.42
C TYR A 353 -0.85 21.73 -4.81
N ILE A 354 -1.22 22.79 -5.54
CA ILE A 354 -2.12 23.85 -5.01
C ILE A 354 -3.51 23.30 -4.69
N PRO A 355 -4.18 22.49 -5.53
CA PRO A 355 -5.47 21.89 -5.21
C PRO A 355 -5.44 21.06 -3.94
N PHE A 356 -4.37 20.25 -3.75
CA PHE A 356 -4.19 19.42 -2.58
C PHE A 356 -4.05 20.25 -1.29
N LEU A 357 -3.19 21.27 -1.31
CA LEU A 357 -2.99 22.15 -0.15
C LEU A 357 -4.23 22.99 0.17
N LYS A 358 -5.05 23.35 -0.82
CA LYS A 358 -6.31 24.06 -0.60
C LYS A 358 -7.39 23.19 0.04
N SER A 359 -7.43 21.91 -0.28
CA SER A 359 -8.41 20.97 0.28
C SER A 359 -8.06 20.53 1.70
N TYR A 360 -6.78 20.50 2.06
CA TYR A 360 -6.37 19.97 3.35
C TYR A 360 -6.74 20.87 4.54
N ARG A 361 -7.31 20.24 5.55
CA ARG A 361 -7.58 20.82 6.88
C ARG A 361 -7.26 19.76 7.93
N PRO A 362 -6.27 20.00 8.81
CA PRO A 362 -5.95 19.04 9.87
C PRO A 362 -7.16 18.83 10.79
N GLU A 363 -7.36 17.61 11.23
CA GLU A 363 -8.35 17.28 12.23
C GLU A 363 -7.97 17.97 13.57
N ARG A 364 -8.98 18.43 14.32
CA ARG A 364 -8.78 19.19 15.57
C ARG A 364 -8.86 18.28 16.78
#